data_3f8700480e0cfe7841c121a94698e527
#
_entry.id   3f8700480e0cfe7841c121a94698e527
#
_cell.length_a   1.000
_cell.length_b   1.000
_cell.length_c   1.000
_cell.angle_alpha   90.00
_cell.angle_beta   90.00
_cell.angle_gamma   90.00
#
_symmetry.space_group_name_H-M   'P 1'
#
loop_
_entity.id
_entity.type
_entity.pdbx_description
1 polymer ?
#
loop_
_entity_poly.entity_id
_entity_poly.type
_entity_poly.pdbx_seq_one_letter_code
_entity_poly.pdbx_strand_id
1 'polypeptide(L)'
;MSPIDRRRFLKLAAGSAVAAGGAGWLAEALAQGKFKPTDQDVFIVVDVQKCFIPGGSLAVEKGDEIVPLINDIAKKFANVVMTQDWHTPDHVSFASQHDGKKPFETVQL
;
A
#
# COMPACT_ATOMS: atom_id res chain seq x y z
N MET A 1 -27.22 -6.64 -3.01
CA MET A 1 -25.90 -5.99 -3.12
C MET A 1 -25.69 -5.58 -4.58
N SER A 2 -25.66 -4.28 -4.85
CA SER A 2 -25.41 -3.76 -6.20
C SER A 2 -23.93 -3.99 -6.55
N PRO A 3 -23.60 -4.50 -7.74
CA PRO A 3 -22.19 -4.69 -8.12
C PRO A 3 -21.50 -3.32 -8.19
N ILE A 4 -20.34 -3.24 -7.57
CA ILE A 4 -19.47 -2.06 -7.63
C ILE A 4 -19.13 -1.83 -9.11
N ASP A 5 -19.58 -0.71 -9.66
CA ASP A 5 -19.26 -0.32 -11.03
C ASP A 5 -17.76 0.01 -11.14
N ARG A 6 -16.99 -0.94 -11.68
CA ARG A 6 -15.54 -0.81 -11.93
C ARG A 6 -15.17 0.46 -12.70
N ARG A 7 -16.08 0.96 -13.55
CA ARG A 7 -15.87 2.20 -14.31
C ARG A 7 -15.97 3.45 -13.44
N ARG A 8 -16.79 3.41 -12.39
CA ARG A 8 -16.89 4.48 -11.41
C ARG A 8 -15.66 4.54 -10.51
N PHE A 9 -15.15 3.38 -10.10
CA PHE A 9 -13.90 3.27 -9.35
C PHE A 9 -12.70 3.82 -10.14
N LEU A 10 -12.57 3.42 -11.42
CA LEU A 10 -11.49 3.91 -12.31
C LEU A 10 -11.59 5.41 -12.62
N LYS A 11 -12.80 5.97 -12.72
CA LYS A 11 -12.98 7.43 -12.93
C LYS A 11 -12.60 8.26 -11.71
N LEU A 12 -12.81 7.75 -10.50
CA LEU A 12 -12.34 8.37 -9.26
C LEU A 12 -10.81 8.29 -9.13
N ALA A 13 -10.20 7.19 -9.60
CA ALA A 13 -8.76 7.02 -9.60
C ALA A 13 -8.04 7.82 -10.70
N ALA A 14 -8.68 8.02 -11.87
CA ALA A 14 -8.10 8.74 -13.01
C ALA A 14 -8.21 10.27 -12.93
N GLY A 15 -9.07 10.81 -12.07
CA GLY A 15 -9.29 12.24 -11.90
C GLY A 15 -8.28 12.96 -11.01
N SER A 16 -7.31 12.27 -10.44
CA SER A 16 -6.36 12.81 -9.45
C SER A 16 -4.91 12.44 -9.73
N ALA A 17 -4.57 12.15 -10.97
CA ALA A 17 -3.18 11.99 -11.35
C ALA A 17 -2.49 13.36 -11.38
N VAL A 18 -1.39 13.44 -10.68
CA VAL A 18 -0.35 14.48 -10.66
C VAL A 18 -0.49 15.51 -9.53
N ALA A 19 0.00 15.12 -8.36
CA ALA A 19 1.02 15.87 -7.63
C ALA A 19 1.39 15.10 -6.36
N ALA A 20 2.65 14.69 -6.26
CA ALA A 20 3.38 14.32 -5.04
C ALA A 20 2.63 13.42 -4.02
N GLY A 21 2.87 12.10 -4.12
CA GLY A 21 2.63 11.17 -3.02
C GLY A 21 1.18 10.71 -2.85
N GLY A 22 0.90 9.50 -3.29
CA GLY A 22 -0.44 8.91 -3.37
C GLY A 22 -1.27 8.85 -2.07
N ALA A 23 -0.72 9.12 -0.90
CA ALA A 23 -1.46 9.19 0.37
C ALA A 23 -1.85 10.63 0.76
N GLY A 24 -1.15 11.64 0.26
CA GLY A 24 -1.40 13.04 0.62
C GLY A 24 -2.75 13.54 0.16
N TRP A 25 -3.21 13.19 -1.04
CA TRP A 25 -4.49 13.65 -1.57
C TRP A 25 -5.69 13.16 -0.75
N LEU A 26 -5.66 11.95 -0.25
CA LEU A 26 -6.74 11.41 0.58
C LEU A 26 -6.80 12.14 1.92
N ALA A 27 -5.64 12.35 2.55
CA ALA A 27 -5.56 13.12 3.79
C ALA A 27 -6.10 14.53 3.60
N GLU A 28 -5.75 15.19 2.49
CA GLU A 28 -6.24 16.51 2.14
C GLU A 28 -7.75 16.52 1.87
N ALA A 29 -8.26 15.56 1.12
CA ALA A 29 -9.70 15.43 0.84
C ALA A 29 -10.52 15.20 2.12
N LEU A 30 -9.99 14.41 3.07
CA LEU A 30 -10.58 14.20 4.39
C LEU A 30 -10.54 15.48 5.21
N ALA A 31 -9.42 16.20 5.25
CA ALA A 31 -9.26 17.44 5.98
C ALA A 31 -10.17 18.55 5.46
N GLN A 32 -10.37 18.62 4.14
CA GLN A 32 -11.26 19.59 3.49
C GLN A 32 -12.74 19.17 3.49
N GLY A 33 -13.08 18.01 4.05
CA GLY A 33 -14.44 17.47 4.05
C GLY A 33 -14.99 17.09 2.67
N LYS A 34 -14.13 17.02 1.66
CA LYS A 34 -14.48 16.58 0.30
C LYS A 34 -14.80 15.09 0.23
N PHE A 35 -14.27 14.32 1.16
CA PHE A 35 -14.56 12.91 1.35
C PHE A 35 -14.88 12.66 2.82
N LYS A 36 -16.02 12.04 3.09
CA LYS A 36 -16.46 11.65 4.44
C LYS A 36 -16.67 10.14 4.42
N PRO A 37 -15.81 9.36 5.06
CA PRO A 37 -15.99 7.93 5.16
C PRO A 37 -17.29 7.57 5.90
N THR A 38 -17.92 6.52 5.46
CA THR A 38 -19.09 5.90 6.07
C THR A 38 -18.73 4.52 6.62
N ASP A 39 -19.66 3.85 7.28
CA ASP A 39 -19.50 2.47 7.75
C ASP A 39 -19.43 1.43 6.60
N GLN A 40 -19.73 1.86 5.37
CA GLN A 40 -19.61 1.02 4.15
C GLN A 40 -18.26 1.18 3.44
N ASP A 41 -17.43 2.13 3.89
CA ASP A 41 -16.12 2.37 3.31
C ASP A 41 -15.04 1.58 4.04
N VAL A 42 -14.06 1.10 3.29
CA VAL A 42 -12.91 0.37 3.82
C VAL A 42 -11.62 1.08 3.42
N PHE A 43 -10.78 1.37 4.40
CA PHE A 43 -9.42 1.83 4.15
C PHE A 43 -8.48 0.63 4.06
N ILE A 44 -7.90 0.42 2.87
CA ILE A 44 -6.96 -0.68 2.64
C ILE A 44 -5.54 -0.12 2.65
N VAL A 45 -4.72 -0.62 3.56
CA VAL A 45 -3.29 -0.32 3.69
C VAL A 45 -2.51 -1.46 3.07
N VAL A 46 -1.90 -1.22 1.91
CA VAL A 46 -1.25 -2.27 1.13
C VAL A 46 0.23 -2.34 1.48
N ASP A 47 0.65 -3.48 2.02
CA ASP A 47 2.04 -3.91 2.20
C ASP A 47 2.96 -2.92 2.94
N VAL A 48 2.40 -2.13 3.87
CA VAL A 48 3.19 -1.28 4.75
C VAL A 48 3.81 -2.14 5.85
N GLN A 49 4.99 -2.67 5.59
CA GLN A 49 5.66 -3.66 6.43
C GLN A 49 7.14 -3.35 6.62
N LYS A 50 7.73 -3.96 7.64
CA LYS A 50 9.09 -3.64 8.09
C LYS A 50 10.17 -3.86 7.03
N CYS A 51 10.00 -4.83 6.13
CA CYS A 51 10.96 -5.09 5.06
C CYS A 51 11.02 -3.98 4.01
N PHE A 52 9.98 -3.16 3.88
CA PHE A 52 9.87 -2.07 2.91
C PHE A 52 10.17 -0.68 3.47
N ILE A 53 10.44 -0.55 4.76
CA ILE A 53 10.88 0.72 5.36
C ILE A 53 12.41 0.76 5.51
N PRO A 54 13.03 1.93 5.73
CA PRO A 54 14.47 2.05 5.96
C PRO A 54 14.98 1.07 7.03
N GLY A 55 16.03 0.32 6.67
CA GLY A 55 16.56 -0.78 7.49
C GLY A 55 15.98 -2.15 7.19
N GLY A 56 14.95 -2.26 6.36
CA GLY A 56 14.39 -3.51 5.87
C GLY A 56 15.17 -4.12 4.70
N SER A 57 14.87 -5.38 4.36
CA SER A 57 15.56 -6.12 3.30
C SER A 57 15.27 -5.63 1.88
N LEU A 58 14.14 -4.97 1.67
CA LEU A 58 13.69 -4.38 0.41
C LEU A 58 13.30 -2.92 0.61
N ALA A 59 14.12 -2.18 1.34
CA ALA A 59 13.80 -0.83 1.81
C ALA A 59 13.47 0.13 0.66
N VAL A 60 12.36 0.83 0.81
CA VAL A 60 12.00 2.00 0.01
C VAL A 60 12.53 3.23 0.74
N GLU A 61 13.23 4.10 0.01
CA GLU A 61 13.72 5.35 0.58
C GLU A 61 12.56 6.16 1.15
N LYS A 62 12.66 6.56 2.43
CA LYS A 62 11.61 7.31 3.14
C LYS A 62 10.26 6.57 3.25
N GLY A 63 10.25 5.24 3.10
CA GLY A 63 9.02 4.46 3.19
C GLY A 63 8.33 4.53 4.56
N ASP A 64 9.05 4.90 5.60
CA ASP A 64 8.53 5.11 6.96
C ASP A 64 7.74 6.42 7.12
N GLU A 65 7.98 7.43 6.27
CA GLU A 65 7.28 8.71 6.33
C GLU A 65 5.77 8.59 6.10
N ILE A 66 5.32 7.52 5.43
CA ILE A 66 3.89 7.25 5.20
C ILE A 66 3.15 6.76 6.45
N VAL A 67 3.85 6.17 7.42
CA VAL A 67 3.24 5.50 8.58
C VAL A 67 2.42 6.46 9.45
N PRO A 68 2.92 7.65 9.85
CA PRO A 68 2.13 8.61 10.61
C PRO A 68 0.87 9.04 9.86
N LEU A 69 0.97 9.27 8.55
CA LEU A 69 -0.14 9.66 7.71
C LEU A 69 -1.22 8.57 7.64
N ILE A 70 -0.82 7.32 7.45
CA ILE A 70 -1.72 6.16 7.46
C ILE A 70 -2.45 6.05 8.80
N ASN A 71 -1.73 6.21 9.92
CA ASN A 71 -2.33 6.18 11.25
C ASN A 71 -3.40 7.27 11.45
N ASP A 72 -3.18 8.45 10.91
CA ASP A 72 -4.15 9.56 11.01
C ASP A 72 -5.35 9.35 10.09
N ILE A 73 -5.16 8.82 8.89
CA ILE A 73 -6.24 8.46 7.97
C ILE A 73 -7.09 7.33 8.58
N ALA A 74 -6.44 6.28 9.10
CA ALA A 74 -7.11 5.11 9.67
C ALA A 74 -8.13 5.47 10.77
N LYS A 75 -7.85 6.51 11.57
CA LYS A 75 -8.79 7.01 12.60
C LYS A 75 -10.12 7.53 12.05
N LYS A 76 -10.19 7.79 10.75
CA LYS A 76 -11.39 8.32 10.08
C LYS A 76 -12.30 7.23 9.49
N PHE A 77 -11.84 5.98 9.46
CA PHE A 77 -12.57 4.87 8.90
C PHE A 77 -13.03 3.90 9.99
N ALA A 78 -14.25 3.39 9.84
CA ALA A 78 -14.78 2.34 10.70
C ALA A 78 -14.11 0.99 10.39
N ASN A 79 -13.74 0.76 9.11
CA ASN A 79 -13.15 -0.48 8.65
C ASN A 79 -11.77 -0.20 8.06
N VAL A 80 -10.75 -0.87 8.61
CA VAL A 80 -9.37 -0.79 8.13
C VAL A 80 -8.87 -2.21 7.88
N VAL A 81 -8.30 -2.45 6.69
CA VAL A 81 -7.69 -3.71 6.31
C VAL A 81 -6.23 -3.45 5.97
N MET A 82 -5.34 -4.30 6.47
CA MET A 82 -3.92 -4.26 6.12
C MET A 82 -3.57 -5.53 5.36
N THR A 83 -2.79 -5.39 4.28
CA THR A 83 -2.19 -6.51 3.56
C THR A 83 -0.72 -6.65 3.92
N GLN A 84 -0.18 -7.82 3.69
CA GLN A 84 1.23 -8.11 3.88
C GLN A 84 1.69 -9.07 2.79
N ASP A 85 2.79 -8.73 2.13
CA ASP A 85 3.51 -9.67 1.29
C ASP A 85 4.29 -10.65 2.18
N TRP A 86 3.89 -11.91 2.15
CA TRP A 86 4.45 -12.97 2.97
C TRP A 86 4.82 -14.17 2.12
N HIS A 87 6.10 -14.55 2.17
CA HIS A 87 6.60 -15.74 1.51
C HIS A 87 7.07 -16.78 2.54
N THR A 88 6.84 -18.06 2.24
CA THR A 88 7.43 -19.15 3.03
C THR A 88 8.95 -19.19 2.83
N PRO A 89 9.73 -19.74 3.79
CA PRO A 89 11.19 -19.74 3.71
C PRO A 89 11.77 -20.42 2.46
N ASP A 90 11.01 -21.31 1.85
CA ASP A 90 11.37 -22.09 0.64
C ASP A 90 10.83 -21.45 -0.66
N HIS A 91 10.31 -20.22 -0.60
CA HIS A 91 9.75 -19.58 -1.78
C HIS A 91 10.83 -19.25 -2.82
N VAL A 92 10.52 -19.54 -4.08
CA VAL A 92 11.43 -19.42 -5.24
C VAL A 92 12.00 -18.00 -5.44
N SER A 93 11.36 -16.97 -4.90
CA SER A 93 11.87 -15.58 -4.99
C SER A 93 13.07 -15.29 -4.09
N PHE A 94 13.40 -16.18 -3.15
CA PHE A 94 14.55 -15.96 -2.28
C PHE A 94 15.86 -16.44 -2.95
N ALA A 95 16.90 -15.61 -2.84
CA ALA A 95 18.24 -15.96 -3.34
C ALA A 95 18.79 -17.25 -2.72
N SER A 96 18.38 -17.56 -1.48
CA SER A 96 18.74 -18.80 -0.79
C SER A 96 18.21 -20.08 -1.45
N GLN A 97 17.25 -19.96 -2.36
CA GLN A 97 16.71 -21.09 -3.13
C GLN A 97 17.46 -21.34 -4.46
N HIS A 98 18.52 -20.56 -4.73
CA HIS A 98 19.30 -20.62 -5.96
C HIS A 98 20.78 -20.67 -5.62
N ASP A 99 21.43 -21.78 -5.95
CA ASP A 99 22.84 -22.02 -5.64
C ASP A 99 23.77 -20.89 -6.13
N GLY A 100 24.54 -20.34 -5.21
CA GLY A 100 25.54 -19.30 -5.48
C GLY A 100 24.95 -17.91 -5.77
N LYS A 101 23.64 -17.74 -5.70
CA LYS A 101 22.97 -16.46 -5.98
C LYS A 101 22.88 -15.56 -4.76
N LYS A 102 22.94 -14.27 -5.05
CA LYS A 102 22.74 -13.18 -4.05
C LYS A 102 21.42 -12.46 -4.32
N PRO A 103 20.87 -11.76 -3.33
CA PRO A 103 19.70 -10.90 -3.54
C PRO A 103 19.88 -9.97 -4.75
N PHE A 104 18.82 -9.80 -5.53
CA PHE A 104 18.74 -8.98 -6.75
C PHE A 104 19.49 -9.51 -7.98
N GLU A 105 20.11 -10.68 -7.92
CA GLU A 105 20.65 -11.34 -9.12
C GLU A 105 19.54 -12.03 -9.91
N THR A 106 19.65 -11.95 -11.23
CA THR A 106 18.68 -12.60 -12.12
C THR A 106 18.87 -14.12 -12.12
N VAL A 107 17.76 -14.84 -12.06
CA VAL A 107 17.69 -16.30 -12.18
C VAL A 107 16.75 -16.63 -13.33
N GLN A 108 17.10 -17.62 -14.10
CA GLN A 108 16.23 -18.21 -15.11
C GLN A 108 15.50 -19.39 -14.47
N LEU A 109 14.17 -19.33 -14.39
CA LEU A 109 13.29 -20.37 -13.85
C LEU A 109 12.93 -21.39 -14.91
#